data_f50b7186f6a7894ad095914bdfe7aa19
#
_entry.id   f50b7186f6a7894ad095914bdfe7aa19
#
_cell.length_a   1.000
_cell.length_b   1.000
_cell.length_c   1.000
_cell.angle_alpha   90.00
_cell.angle_beta   90.00
_cell.angle_gamma   90.00
#
_symmetry.space_group_name_H-M   'P 1'
#
loop_
_entity.id
_entity.type
_entity.pdbx_description
1 polymer ?
#
loop_
_entity_poly.entity_id
_entity_poly.type
_entity_poly.pdbx_seq_one_letter_code
_entity_poly.pdbx_strand_id
1 'polypeptide(L)'
;MYKRFTLDELKTVQNTFISNFYSILKREHCQMASDLFKKIFREGNEIYYMTRGDFTFRFQNNNEEYTLMDEKQKIQVVLDEQGKRDFQSMVKNYILKKEKITGQKTIEQILLDEFHTGKYSTIGGKNYMVYDIETDTNIQNLKETKFLLAYAMYPTGGNKMTYEYVDQEGLKAFVQKMLDFDGYIVGFNSIAFDNMVSVYNVGGSDEDIKKLDEKTIDLFLFVRAMTGKRLGLNKIAEALVNVSKTLTSGAEGEVLYKKYIEENDLDALEEFKRYCKNDVRMTMLVFLYLMHFKKLFIEGDEITFTLEDLVNQSRQAAKETGRMVGQNMFE
;
A
#
# COMPACT_ATOMS: atom_id res chain seq x y z
N MET A 1 18.40 -25.71 20.04
CA MET A 1 17.72 -24.72 20.92
C MET A 1 18.53 -23.44 20.85
N TYR A 2 17.88 -22.27 20.68
CA TYR A 2 18.56 -20.96 20.69
C TYR A 2 18.81 -20.50 22.08
N LYS A 3 19.99 -19.91 22.33
CA LYS A 3 20.23 -19.14 23.57
C LYS A 3 19.66 -17.75 23.39
N ARG A 4 18.75 -17.35 24.28
CA ARG A 4 18.03 -16.08 24.22
C ARG A 4 18.69 -15.05 25.15
N PHE A 5 18.90 -13.85 24.63
CA PHE A 5 19.51 -12.73 25.33
C PHE A 5 18.73 -11.45 25.05
N THR A 6 18.74 -10.53 25.99
CA THR A 6 18.42 -9.14 25.71
C THR A 6 19.64 -8.44 25.07
N LEU A 7 19.45 -7.28 24.44
CA LEU A 7 20.55 -6.53 23.85
C LEU A 7 21.60 -6.14 24.88
N ASP A 8 21.18 -5.80 26.11
CA ASP A 8 22.07 -5.41 27.20
C ASP A 8 22.86 -6.58 27.79
N GLU A 9 22.22 -7.74 27.95
CA GLU A 9 22.91 -8.98 28.32
C GLU A 9 23.98 -9.37 27.31
N LEU A 10 23.72 -9.15 26.02
CA LEU A 10 24.69 -9.45 24.97
C LEU A 10 25.88 -8.48 24.95
N LYS A 11 25.67 -7.21 25.29
CA LYS A 11 26.76 -6.23 25.46
C LYS A 11 27.73 -6.64 26.54
N THR A 12 27.25 -7.34 27.56
CA THR A 12 28.07 -7.80 28.70
C THR A 12 28.76 -9.14 28.47
N VAL A 13 28.18 -10.03 27.65
CA VAL A 13 28.63 -11.43 27.52
C VAL A 13 29.60 -11.65 26.35
N GLN A 14 29.44 -10.99 25.22
CA GLN A 14 30.41 -11.05 24.11
C GLN A 14 30.21 -9.99 23.04
N ASN A 15 31.23 -9.18 22.83
CA ASN A 15 31.30 -8.14 21.80
C ASN A 15 31.27 -8.64 20.35
N THR A 16 31.45 -9.95 20.11
CA THR A 16 31.68 -10.50 18.77
C THR A 16 30.42 -10.52 17.92
N PHE A 17 29.26 -10.84 18.51
CA PHE A 17 27.98 -10.85 17.78
C PHE A 17 27.57 -9.44 17.36
N ILE A 18 27.54 -8.52 18.31
CA ILE A 18 27.18 -7.12 18.08
C ILE A 18 28.22 -6.44 17.17
N SER A 19 29.50 -6.67 17.42
CA SER A 19 30.58 -6.16 16.59
C SER A 19 30.50 -6.69 15.15
N ASN A 20 30.18 -7.95 14.95
CA ASN A 20 29.99 -8.53 13.62
C ASN A 20 28.72 -7.98 12.96
N PHE A 21 27.62 -7.88 13.70
CA PHE A 21 26.39 -7.29 13.21
C PHE A 21 26.60 -5.84 12.77
N TYR A 22 27.14 -4.98 13.64
CA TYR A 22 27.41 -3.59 13.30
C TYR A 22 28.53 -3.43 12.26
N SER A 23 29.53 -4.35 12.21
CA SER A 23 30.56 -4.30 11.18
C SER A 23 30.01 -4.68 9.79
N ILE A 24 29.02 -5.56 9.73
CA ILE A 24 28.31 -5.89 8.50
C ILE A 24 27.54 -4.69 7.98
N LEU A 25 26.99 -3.89 8.88
CA LEU A 25 26.16 -2.73 8.55
C LEU A 25 26.96 -1.43 8.31
N LYS A 26 28.13 -1.29 8.94
CA LYS A 26 28.98 -0.10 8.82
C LYS A 26 29.97 -0.16 7.65
N ARG A 27 30.27 -1.32 7.10
CA ARG A 27 31.29 -1.41 6.07
C ARG A 27 30.82 -0.90 4.72
N GLU A 28 31.59 0.05 4.18
CA GLU A 28 31.46 0.69 2.88
C GLU A 28 31.56 -0.28 1.69
N HIS A 29 31.92 -1.54 1.90
CA HIS A 29 32.10 -2.58 0.89
C HIS A 29 30.88 -3.47 0.67
N CYS A 30 29.67 -2.94 0.77
CA CYS A 30 28.47 -3.66 0.39
C CYS A 30 28.23 -3.72 -1.13
N GLN A 31 29.28 -3.93 -1.92
CA GLN A 31 29.12 -4.21 -3.37
C GLN A 31 28.42 -5.55 -3.64
N MET A 32 28.34 -6.44 -2.65
CA MET A 32 27.68 -7.74 -2.78
C MET A 32 26.32 -7.83 -2.05
N ALA A 33 25.72 -6.72 -1.76
CA ALA A 33 24.50 -6.68 -0.95
C ALA A 33 23.21 -7.02 -1.70
N SER A 34 23.23 -7.17 -3.02
CA SER A 34 22.02 -7.49 -3.80
C SER A 34 21.42 -8.85 -3.43
N ASP A 35 22.25 -9.80 -3.03
CA ASP A 35 21.79 -11.17 -2.71
C ASP A 35 21.65 -11.40 -1.20
N LEU A 36 22.00 -10.41 -0.37
CA LEU A 36 22.11 -10.58 1.07
C LEU A 36 20.84 -10.27 1.85
N PHE A 37 19.90 -9.58 1.26
CA PHE A 37 18.68 -9.15 1.96
C PHE A 37 17.46 -9.73 1.26
N LYS A 38 16.84 -10.73 1.87
CA LYS A 38 15.60 -11.31 1.39
C LYS A 38 14.50 -11.07 2.42
N LYS A 39 13.50 -10.26 2.05
CA LYS A 39 12.28 -10.11 2.84
C LYS A 39 11.34 -11.25 2.49
N ILE A 40 10.97 -12.04 3.47
CA ILE A 40 10.01 -13.13 3.33
C ILE A 40 8.85 -12.83 4.28
N PHE A 41 7.64 -12.70 3.74
CA PHE A 41 6.43 -12.65 4.52
C PHE A 41 5.91 -14.07 4.73
N ARG A 42 5.68 -14.45 5.97
CA ARG A 42 4.98 -15.68 6.32
C ARG A 42 3.98 -15.39 7.44
N GLU A 43 2.70 -15.70 7.21
CA GLU A 43 1.65 -15.74 8.25
C GLU A 43 1.56 -14.47 9.13
N GLY A 44 1.65 -13.28 8.51
CA GLY A 44 1.57 -12.01 9.25
C GLY A 44 2.87 -11.58 9.94
N ASN A 45 3.93 -12.39 9.87
CA ASN A 45 5.23 -12.07 10.46
C ASN A 45 6.20 -11.57 9.38
N GLU A 46 6.91 -10.49 9.68
CA GLU A 46 8.00 -10.02 8.83
C GLU A 46 9.29 -10.75 9.18
N ILE A 47 9.87 -11.44 8.19
CA ILE A 47 11.14 -12.13 8.35
C ILE A 47 12.14 -11.53 7.37
N TYR A 48 13.26 -11.05 7.89
CA TYR A 48 14.36 -10.54 7.10
C TYR A 48 15.56 -11.47 7.26
N TYR A 49 16.16 -11.87 6.16
CA TYR A 49 17.39 -12.62 6.17
C TYR A 49 18.53 -11.75 5.65
N MET A 50 19.63 -11.75 6.38
CA MET A 50 20.87 -11.14 5.96
C MET A 50 21.98 -12.18 6.08
N THR A 51 22.61 -12.52 4.95
CA THR A 51 23.69 -13.50 4.90
C THR A 51 24.97 -12.82 4.48
N ARG A 52 26.07 -13.11 5.19
CA ARG A 52 27.42 -12.70 4.83
C ARG A 52 28.43 -13.77 5.20
N GLY A 53 29.05 -14.37 4.19
CA GLY A 53 29.92 -15.50 4.40
C GLY A 53 29.18 -16.61 5.16
N ASP A 54 29.74 -16.98 6.30
CA ASP A 54 29.15 -18.01 7.17
C ASP A 54 28.07 -17.51 8.13
N PHE A 55 27.78 -16.21 8.15
CA PHE A 55 26.82 -15.62 9.07
C PHE A 55 25.48 -15.40 8.37
N THR A 56 24.43 -15.94 8.95
CA THR A 56 23.04 -15.68 8.54
C THR A 56 22.29 -15.12 9.72
N PHE A 57 21.88 -13.87 9.61
CA PHE A 57 21.01 -13.22 10.57
C PHE A 57 19.57 -13.29 10.09
N ARG A 58 18.70 -13.71 10.96
CA ARG A 58 17.27 -13.72 10.75
C ARG A 58 16.64 -12.71 11.71
N PHE A 59 15.99 -11.70 11.18
CA PHE A 59 15.16 -10.81 11.93
C PHE A 59 13.71 -11.24 11.78
N GLN A 60 12.98 -11.31 12.88
CA GLN A 60 11.59 -11.72 12.89
C GLN A 60 10.78 -10.80 13.83
N ASN A 61 9.65 -10.29 13.33
CA ASN A 61 8.63 -9.63 14.12
C ASN A 61 7.51 -10.64 14.39
N ASN A 62 7.38 -11.06 15.64
CA ASN A 62 6.30 -11.92 16.11
C ASN A 62 5.43 -11.11 17.07
N ASN A 63 4.26 -10.61 16.60
CA ASN A 63 3.25 -10.00 17.47
C ASN A 63 3.84 -9.06 18.55
N GLU A 64 4.63 -8.03 18.10
CA GLU A 64 5.29 -7.04 18.96
C GLU A 64 6.69 -7.41 19.50
N GLU A 65 7.11 -8.66 19.45
CA GLU A 65 8.46 -9.03 19.84
C GLU A 65 9.39 -9.07 18.63
N TYR A 66 10.38 -8.18 18.58
CA TYR A 66 11.41 -8.14 17.56
C TYR A 66 12.62 -8.95 18.00
N THR A 67 12.95 -9.97 17.25
CA THR A 67 14.10 -10.83 17.54
C THR A 67 15.11 -10.83 16.41
N LEU A 68 16.38 -10.79 16.76
CA LEU A 68 17.50 -10.99 15.87
C LEU A 68 18.13 -12.36 16.16
N MET A 69 18.30 -13.17 15.15
CA MET A 69 18.78 -14.54 15.30
C MET A 69 20.04 -14.78 14.49
N ASP A 70 21.04 -15.36 15.12
CA ASP A 70 22.18 -15.96 14.45
C ASP A 70 21.92 -17.46 14.30
N GLU A 71 21.65 -17.89 13.08
CA GLU A 71 21.29 -19.29 12.77
C GLU A 71 22.47 -20.25 13.01
N LYS A 72 23.71 -19.77 12.84
CA LYS A 72 24.90 -20.62 13.02
C LYS A 72 25.25 -20.78 14.49
N GLN A 73 25.29 -19.68 15.24
CA GLN A 73 25.62 -19.71 16.67
C GLN A 73 24.43 -20.09 17.56
N LYS A 74 23.20 -20.16 16.97
CA LYS A 74 21.97 -20.42 17.70
C LYS A 74 21.73 -19.41 18.84
N ILE A 75 22.00 -18.14 18.55
CA ILE A 75 21.77 -17.02 19.45
C ILE A 75 20.52 -16.27 18.97
N GLN A 76 19.66 -15.95 19.90
CA GLN A 76 18.48 -15.10 19.69
C GLN A 76 18.55 -13.89 20.61
N VAL A 77 18.48 -12.70 20.05
CA VAL A 77 18.45 -11.44 20.81
C VAL A 77 17.08 -10.80 20.67
N VAL A 78 16.47 -10.48 21.77
CA VAL A 78 15.24 -9.68 21.83
C VAL A 78 15.63 -8.21 21.76
N LEU A 79 15.12 -7.46 20.78
CA LEU A 79 15.36 -6.05 20.64
C LEU A 79 14.37 -5.27 21.51
N ASP A 80 14.87 -4.36 22.33
CA ASP A 80 14.07 -3.34 22.98
C ASP A 80 13.56 -2.29 21.94
N GLU A 81 12.75 -1.33 22.39
CA GLU A 81 12.21 -0.29 21.51
C GLU A 81 13.28 0.57 20.85
N GLN A 82 14.43 0.76 21.50
CA GLN A 82 15.55 1.47 20.89
C GLN A 82 16.25 0.62 19.83
N GLY A 83 16.52 -0.64 20.13
CA GLY A 83 17.08 -1.60 19.18
C GLY A 83 16.21 -1.81 17.95
N LYS A 84 14.90 -1.79 18.13
CA LYS A 84 13.91 -1.83 17.05
C LYS A 84 14.01 -0.61 16.13
N ARG A 85 14.04 0.61 16.70
CA ARG A 85 14.21 1.86 15.94
C ARG A 85 15.53 1.90 15.20
N ASP A 86 16.60 1.51 15.87
CA ASP A 86 17.96 1.47 15.29
C ASP A 86 18.01 0.49 14.11
N PHE A 87 17.37 -0.69 14.26
CA PHE A 87 17.27 -1.67 13.18
C PHE A 87 16.47 -1.14 12.00
N GLN A 88 15.29 -0.54 12.25
CA GLN A 88 14.45 0.03 11.19
C GLN A 88 15.19 1.18 10.46
N SER A 89 15.88 2.05 11.20
CA SER A 89 16.70 3.12 10.63
C SER A 89 17.85 2.56 9.79
N MET A 90 18.46 1.51 10.25
CA MET A 90 19.53 0.80 9.54
C MET A 90 19.05 0.17 8.23
N VAL A 91 17.91 -0.54 8.26
CA VAL A 91 17.31 -1.12 7.05
C VAL A 91 16.97 -0.03 6.05
N LYS A 92 16.37 1.06 6.51
CA LYS A 92 16.06 2.22 5.67
C LYS A 92 17.33 2.83 5.05
N ASN A 93 18.35 3.06 5.85
CA ASN A 93 19.63 3.63 5.38
C ASN A 93 20.37 2.66 4.43
N TYR A 94 20.28 1.36 4.67
CA TYR A 94 20.83 0.34 3.80
C TYR A 94 20.14 0.33 2.43
N ILE A 95 18.82 0.38 2.40
CA ILE A 95 18.05 0.46 1.15
C ILE A 95 18.45 1.74 0.38
N LEU A 96 18.43 2.89 1.05
CA LEU A 96 18.83 4.18 0.47
C LEU A 96 20.28 4.19 -0.03
N LYS A 97 21.20 3.57 0.74
CA LYS A 97 22.62 3.47 0.35
C LYS A 97 22.79 2.51 -0.83
N LYS A 98 22.04 1.40 -0.87
CA LYS A 98 22.05 0.46 -2.00
C LYS A 98 21.58 1.16 -3.27
N GLU A 99 20.50 1.91 -3.22
CA GLU A 99 19.99 2.69 -4.34
C GLU A 99 21.04 3.69 -4.86
N LYS A 100 21.72 4.39 -3.94
CA LYS A 100 22.76 5.37 -4.28
C LYS A 100 24.04 4.74 -4.86
N ILE A 101 24.45 3.56 -4.36
CA ILE A 101 25.70 2.87 -4.78
C ILE A 101 25.49 2.08 -6.06
N THR A 102 24.36 1.38 -6.19
CA THR A 102 24.11 0.49 -7.33
C THR A 102 23.50 1.21 -8.53
N GLY A 103 23.06 2.47 -8.36
CA GLY A 103 22.25 3.17 -9.37
C GLY A 103 20.95 2.45 -9.70
N GLN A 104 20.58 1.42 -8.94
CA GLN A 104 19.30 0.72 -9.11
C GLN A 104 18.19 1.59 -8.57
N LYS A 105 17.28 1.93 -9.46
CA LYS A 105 16.05 2.64 -9.10
C LYS A 105 15.16 1.76 -8.24
N THR A 106 14.44 2.35 -7.30
CA THR A 106 13.35 1.65 -6.61
C THR A 106 12.27 1.25 -7.61
N ILE A 107 11.43 0.29 -7.24
CA ILE A 107 10.25 -0.06 -8.07
C ILE A 107 9.40 1.18 -8.30
N GLU A 108 9.17 1.99 -7.27
CA GLU A 108 8.45 3.25 -7.40
C GLU A 108 9.11 4.20 -8.42
N GLN A 109 10.42 4.41 -8.34
CA GLN A 109 11.15 5.26 -9.29
C GLN A 109 11.08 4.72 -10.71
N ILE A 110 11.18 3.39 -10.89
CA ILE A 110 11.02 2.76 -12.22
C ILE A 110 9.63 3.06 -12.77
N LEU A 111 8.58 2.86 -11.98
CA LEU A 111 7.21 3.07 -12.40
C LEU A 111 6.91 4.53 -12.73
N LEU A 112 7.41 5.46 -11.92
CA LEU A 112 7.23 6.90 -12.16
C LEU A 112 8.02 7.37 -13.38
N ASP A 113 9.23 6.88 -13.58
CA ASP A 113 10.03 7.21 -14.77
C ASP A 113 9.35 6.69 -16.05
N GLU A 114 8.87 5.45 -16.05
CA GLU A 114 8.12 4.88 -17.16
C GLU A 114 6.81 5.65 -17.42
N PHE A 115 6.11 6.07 -16.37
CA PHE A 115 4.94 6.93 -16.49
C PHE A 115 5.29 8.26 -17.15
N HIS A 116 6.38 8.90 -16.74
CA HIS A 116 6.84 10.17 -17.31
C HIS A 116 7.28 10.05 -18.79
N THR A 117 7.56 8.85 -19.28
CA THR A 117 7.75 8.62 -20.71
C THR A 117 6.44 8.52 -21.51
N GLY A 118 5.31 8.52 -20.83
CA GLY A 118 3.98 8.38 -21.44
C GLY A 118 3.51 6.93 -21.59
N LYS A 119 4.31 5.95 -21.17
CA LYS A 119 4.04 4.53 -21.39
C LYS A 119 2.73 4.04 -20.77
N TYR A 120 2.34 4.62 -19.61
CA TYR A 120 1.14 4.23 -18.87
C TYR A 120 0.14 5.36 -18.73
N SER A 121 0.12 6.30 -19.67
CA SER A 121 -0.88 7.38 -19.66
C SER A 121 -2.29 6.91 -20.03
N THR A 122 -2.40 5.73 -20.65
CA THR A 122 -3.67 5.11 -21.04
C THR A 122 -3.64 3.59 -20.83
N ILE A 123 -4.81 2.96 -20.76
CA ILE A 123 -5.00 1.51 -20.80
C ILE A 123 -5.74 1.14 -22.09
N GLY A 124 -5.07 0.43 -22.98
CA GLY A 124 -5.69 0.05 -24.26
C GLY A 124 -6.20 1.25 -25.04
N GLY A 125 -5.53 2.41 -24.94
CA GLY A 125 -5.92 3.66 -25.58
C GLY A 125 -6.98 4.48 -24.83
N LYS A 126 -7.51 3.98 -23.72
CA LYS A 126 -8.48 4.71 -22.87
C LYS A 126 -7.78 5.41 -21.72
N ASN A 127 -8.23 6.62 -21.40
CA ASN A 127 -7.80 7.35 -20.22
C ASN A 127 -8.18 6.60 -18.94
N TYR A 128 -7.59 6.99 -17.82
CA TYR A 128 -7.99 6.50 -16.52
C TYR A 128 -7.86 7.57 -15.45
N MET A 129 -8.60 7.39 -14.36
CA MET A 129 -8.57 8.21 -13.16
C MET A 129 -8.47 7.26 -11.97
N VAL A 130 -7.56 7.54 -11.03
CA VAL A 130 -7.47 6.84 -9.74
C VAL A 130 -8.10 7.72 -8.70
N TYR A 131 -8.96 7.18 -7.83
CA TYR A 131 -9.55 7.94 -6.74
C TYR A 131 -9.75 7.12 -5.48
N ASP A 132 -9.94 7.82 -4.38
CA ASP A 132 -10.23 7.29 -3.07
C ASP A 132 -11.02 8.32 -2.28
N ILE A 133 -11.88 7.88 -1.37
CA ILE A 133 -12.68 8.77 -0.52
C ILE A 133 -12.41 8.50 0.94
N GLU A 134 -12.65 9.51 1.76
CA GLU A 134 -12.72 9.40 3.21
C GLU A 134 -14.16 9.63 3.68
N THR A 135 -14.57 8.88 4.69
CA THR A 135 -15.94 8.89 5.20
C THR A 135 -15.96 8.96 6.72
N ASP A 136 -17.12 9.23 7.29
CA ASP A 136 -17.34 8.94 8.70
C ASP A 136 -17.32 7.42 8.97
N THR A 137 -17.27 7.02 10.24
CA THR A 137 -17.19 5.61 10.63
C THR A 137 -18.53 4.87 10.60
N ASN A 138 -19.62 5.51 10.17
CA ASN A 138 -20.93 4.89 10.02
C ASN A 138 -21.03 4.07 8.73
N ILE A 139 -20.30 2.95 8.67
CA ILE A 139 -20.22 2.09 7.49
C ILE A 139 -21.28 0.98 7.45
N GLN A 140 -22.17 0.89 8.43
CA GLN A 140 -23.21 -0.16 8.49
C GLN A 140 -24.32 0.02 7.43
N ASN A 141 -24.60 1.29 7.08
CA ASN A 141 -25.52 1.64 6.03
C ASN A 141 -24.89 2.66 5.08
N LEU A 142 -24.44 2.21 3.93
CA LEU A 142 -23.72 3.06 2.96
C LEU A 142 -24.55 4.25 2.44
N LYS A 143 -25.90 4.19 2.53
CA LYS A 143 -26.76 5.32 2.20
C LYS A 143 -26.71 6.44 3.26
N GLU A 144 -26.31 6.09 4.46
CA GLU A 144 -26.20 7.03 5.59
C GLU A 144 -24.75 7.40 5.90
N THR A 145 -23.79 6.68 5.31
CA THR A 145 -22.34 6.97 5.42
C THR A 145 -22.08 8.36 4.82
N LYS A 146 -21.45 9.25 5.60
CA LYS A 146 -21.16 10.61 5.15
C LYS A 146 -19.81 10.69 4.45
N PHE A 147 -19.82 11.23 3.26
CA PHE A 147 -18.61 11.62 2.56
C PHE A 147 -17.95 12.79 3.29
N LEU A 148 -16.64 12.74 3.48
CA LEU A 148 -15.87 13.79 4.13
C LEU A 148 -15.00 14.54 3.11
N LEU A 149 -14.18 13.82 2.38
CA LEU A 149 -13.35 14.35 1.28
C LEU A 149 -12.95 13.24 0.32
N ALA A 150 -12.41 13.60 -0.83
CA ALA A 150 -11.76 12.70 -1.75
C ALA A 150 -10.53 13.32 -2.40
N TYR A 151 -9.69 12.45 -2.92
CA TYR A 151 -8.69 12.81 -3.92
C TYR A 151 -8.86 11.96 -5.16
N ALA A 152 -8.64 12.59 -6.31
CA ALA A 152 -8.46 11.90 -7.58
C ALA A 152 -7.10 12.22 -8.16
N MET A 153 -6.54 11.28 -8.91
CA MET A 153 -5.31 11.45 -9.64
C MET A 153 -5.47 10.91 -11.05
N TYR A 154 -5.04 11.66 -12.03
CA TYR A 154 -5.13 11.29 -13.43
C TYR A 154 -3.99 11.83 -14.26
N PRO A 155 -3.59 11.11 -15.33
CA PRO A 155 -2.62 11.61 -16.29
C PRO A 155 -3.16 12.85 -17.01
N THR A 156 -2.30 13.85 -17.14
CA THR A 156 -2.56 15.04 -17.94
C THR A 156 -1.54 15.18 -19.06
N GLY A 157 -1.81 16.05 -20.01
CA GLY A 157 -0.89 16.31 -21.13
C GLY A 157 0.54 16.58 -20.65
N GLY A 158 1.53 15.97 -21.33
CA GLY A 158 2.93 16.04 -20.93
C GLY A 158 3.35 15.03 -19.86
N ASN A 159 2.61 13.95 -19.71
CA ASN A 159 2.93 12.82 -18.80
C ASN A 159 3.07 13.23 -17.34
N LYS A 160 2.23 14.17 -16.91
CA LYS A 160 2.14 14.64 -15.54
C LYS A 160 0.98 13.97 -14.83
N MET A 161 1.13 13.74 -13.54
CA MET A 161 0.04 13.35 -12.66
C MET A 161 -0.58 14.60 -12.03
N THR A 162 -1.86 14.80 -12.23
CA THR A 162 -2.62 15.87 -11.61
C THR A 162 -3.44 15.30 -10.47
N TYR A 163 -3.41 15.98 -9.33
CA TYR A 163 -4.25 15.68 -8.19
C TYR A 163 -5.41 16.67 -8.14
N GLU A 164 -6.60 16.16 -7.89
CA GLU A 164 -7.80 16.93 -7.64
C GLU A 164 -8.31 16.62 -6.23
N TYR A 165 -8.44 17.64 -5.42
CA TYR A 165 -9.07 17.57 -4.12
C TYR A 165 -10.57 17.83 -4.28
N VAL A 166 -11.38 17.06 -3.57
CA VAL A 166 -12.84 17.17 -3.59
C VAL A 166 -13.34 17.24 -2.16
N ASP A 167 -14.00 18.32 -1.82
CA ASP A 167 -14.75 18.50 -0.57
C ASP A 167 -16.24 18.16 -0.77
N GLN A 168 -17.02 18.35 0.28
CA GLN A 168 -18.46 18.09 0.23
C GLN A 168 -19.20 18.94 -0.80
N GLU A 169 -18.77 20.20 -1.01
CA GLU A 169 -19.39 21.09 -2.00
C GLU A 169 -19.06 20.67 -3.43
N GLY A 170 -17.84 20.22 -3.65
CA GLY A 170 -17.36 19.75 -4.95
C GLY A 170 -17.85 18.36 -5.34
N LEU A 171 -18.35 17.54 -4.39
CA LEU A 171 -18.67 16.13 -4.61
C LEU A 171 -19.66 15.92 -5.77
N LYS A 172 -20.70 16.72 -5.87
CA LYS A 172 -21.71 16.58 -6.94
C LYS A 172 -21.11 16.75 -8.34
N ALA A 173 -20.27 17.76 -8.50
CA ALA A 173 -19.57 17.99 -9.77
C ALA A 173 -18.58 16.88 -10.07
N PHE A 174 -17.91 16.34 -9.05
CA PHE A 174 -16.97 15.25 -9.17
C PHE A 174 -17.66 13.93 -9.57
N VAL A 175 -18.77 13.57 -8.95
CA VAL A 175 -19.56 12.39 -9.33
C VAL A 175 -20.04 12.48 -10.79
N GLN A 176 -20.55 13.67 -11.19
CA GLN A 176 -20.94 13.89 -12.59
C GLN A 176 -19.73 13.72 -13.54
N LYS A 177 -18.57 14.29 -13.16
CA LYS A 177 -17.33 14.11 -13.92
C LYS A 177 -16.94 12.63 -14.05
N MET A 178 -17.05 11.84 -12.97
CA MET A 178 -16.78 10.40 -13.04
C MET A 178 -17.77 9.67 -13.96
N LEU A 179 -19.06 10.01 -13.89
CA LEU A 179 -20.08 9.42 -14.76
C LEU A 179 -19.83 9.71 -16.26
N ASP A 180 -19.40 10.95 -16.57
CA ASP A 180 -19.13 11.39 -17.94
C ASP A 180 -17.72 11.02 -18.43
N PHE A 181 -16.85 10.53 -17.53
CA PHE A 181 -15.47 10.23 -17.86
C PHE A 181 -15.37 9.11 -18.92
N ASP A 182 -14.77 9.45 -20.09
CA ASP A 182 -14.47 8.48 -21.15
C ASP A 182 -13.16 7.75 -20.85
N GLY A 183 -13.26 6.72 -20.00
CA GLY A 183 -12.11 5.97 -19.55
C GLY A 183 -12.43 5.02 -18.41
N TYR A 184 -11.41 4.58 -17.72
CA TYR A 184 -11.52 3.73 -16.54
C TYR A 184 -11.41 4.53 -15.26
N ILE A 185 -12.21 4.17 -14.27
CA ILE A 185 -12.06 4.56 -12.89
C ILE A 185 -11.24 3.46 -12.20
N VAL A 186 -10.18 3.81 -11.49
CA VAL A 186 -9.34 2.85 -10.76
C VAL A 186 -9.46 3.14 -9.28
N GLY A 187 -9.73 2.12 -8.49
CA GLY A 187 -9.82 2.27 -7.05
C GLY A 187 -9.48 0.97 -6.30
N PHE A 188 -9.61 1.02 -5.00
CA PHE A 188 -9.35 -0.11 -4.13
C PHE A 188 -10.57 -0.40 -3.25
N ASN A 189 -11.31 -1.44 -3.53
CA ASN A 189 -12.62 -1.77 -2.95
C ASN A 189 -13.74 -0.76 -3.30
N SER A 190 -13.53 0.01 -4.35
CA SER A 190 -14.39 1.14 -4.69
C SER A 190 -15.77 0.74 -5.18
N ILE A 191 -15.91 -0.42 -5.84
CA ILE A 191 -17.20 -0.97 -6.28
C ILE A 191 -18.09 -1.30 -5.08
N ALA A 192 -17.50 -1.82 -4.01
CA ALA A 192 -18.24 -2.18 -2.81
C ALA A 192 -18.44 -1.00 -1.84
N PHE A 193 -17.73 0.11 -2.01
CA PHE A 193 -17.76 1.20 -1.05
C PHE A 193 -17.77 2.60 -1.70
N ASP A 194 -16.68 3.06 -2.28
CA ASP A 194 -16.48 4.46 -2.69
C ASP A 194 -17.49 4.94 -3.72
N ASN A 195 -17.79 4.11 -4.74
CA ASN A 195 -18.78 4.43 -5.77
C ASN A 195 -20.17 4.64 -5.16
N MET A 196 -20.57 3.73 -4.26
CA MET A 196 -21.88 3.79 -3.61
C MET A 196 -22.00 5.01 -2.71
N VAL A 197 -21.02 5.23 -1.82
CA VAL A 197 -21.05 6.37 -0.89
C VAL A 197 -21.04 7.68 -1.66
N SER A 198 -20.18 7.83 -2.67
CA SER A 198 -20.11 9.05 -3.48
C SER A 198 -21.43 9.37 -4.16
N VAL A 199 -22.06 8.37 -4.79
CA VAL A 199 -23.31 8.55 -5.51
C VAL A 199 -24.47 8.83 -4.55
N TYR A 200 -24.59 8.11 -3.44
CA TYR A 200 -25.67 8.34 -2.47
C TYR A 200 -25.57 9.72 -1.81
N ASN A 201 -24.38 10.20 -1.49
CA ASN A 201 -24.19 11.53 -0.88
C ASN A 201 -24.59 12.70 -1.81
N VAL A 202 -24.70 12.46 -3.09
CA VAL A 202 -25.25 13.48 -4.05
C VAL A 202 -26.68 13.24 -4.46
N GLY A 203 -27.35 12.26 -3.85
CA GLY A 203 -28.72 11.89 -4.18
C GLY A 203 -28.86 11.17 -5.53
N GLY A 204 -27.78 10.53 -5.99
CA GLY A 204 -27.78 9.74 -7.23
C GLY A 204 -28.47 8.40 -7.06
N SER A 205 -28.65 7.68 -8.17
CA SER A 205 -29.41 6.45 -8.27
C SER A 205 -28.53 5.19 -8.30
N ASP A 206 -29.14 4.02 -8.05
CA ASP A 206 -28.46 2.73 -8.21
C ASP A 206 -28.00 2.50 -9.68
N GLU A 207 -28.66 3.14 -10.65
CA GLU A 207 -28.24 3.11 -12.06
C GLU A 207 -26.95 3.92 -12.27
N ASP A 208 -26.76 5.01 -11.55
CA ASP A 208 -25.52 5.80 -11.60
C ASP A 208 -24.36 5.01 -10.97
N ILE A 209 -24.62 4.30 -9.87
CA ILE A 209 -23.64 3.38 -9.28
C ILE A 209 -23.22 2.32 -10.30
N LYS A 210 -24.18 1.69 -10.93
CA LYS A 210 -23.92 0.67 -11.95
C LYS A 210 -23.09 1.19 -13.11
N LYS A 211 -23.36 2.42 -13.59
CA LYS A 211 -22.55 3.06 -14.64
C LYS A 211 -21.11 3.29 -14.20
N LEU A 212 -20.87 3.66 -12.94
CA LEU A 212 -19.51 3.77 -12.39
C LEU A 212 -18.84 2.41 -12.29
N ASP A 213 -19.54 1.41 -11.75
CA ASP A 213 -19.01 0.06 -11.57
C ASP A 213 -18.59 -0.57 -12.91
N GLU A 214 -19.36 -0.34 -13.98
CA GLU A 214 -19.07 -0.86 -15.33
C GLU A 214 -17.75 -0.34 -15.91
N LYS A 215 -17.27 0.83 -15.47
CA LYS A 215 -15.98 1.40 -15.88
C LYS A 215 -14.91 1.33 -14.80
N THR A 216 -15.22 0.79 -13.62
CA THR A 216 -14.27 0.70 -12.50
C THR A 216 -13.39 -0.54 -12.63
N ILE A 217 -12.08 -0.34 -12.49
CA ILE A 217 -11.08 -1.37 -12.24
C ILE A 217 -10.79 -1.36 -10.74
N ASP A 218 -11.35 -2.33 -10.03
CA ASP A 218 -11.20 -2.46 -8.58
C ASP A 218 -10.03 -3.39 -8.25
N LEU A 219 -8.95 -2.82 -7.71
CA LEU A 219 -7.72 -3.56 -7.44
C LEU A 219 -7.88 -4.59 -6.32
N PHE A 220 -8.76 -4.32 -5.33
CA PHE A 220 -9.06 -5.30 -4.29
C PHE A 220 -9.75 -6.53 -4.85
N LEU A 221 -10.79 -6.32 -5.67
CA LEU A 221 -11.53 -7.41 -6.31
C LEU A 221 -10.65 -8.20 -7.28
N PHE A 222 -9.80 -7.49 -8.05
CA PHE A 222 -8.84 -8.13 -8.93
C PHE A 222 -7.86 -9.03 -8.16
N VAL A 223 -7.20 -8.51 -7.12
CA VAL A 223 -6.25 -9.29 -6.30
C VAL A 223 -6.94 -10.47 -5.64
N ARG A 224 -8.15 -10.26 -5.12
CA ARG A 224 -8.96 -11.35 -4.53
C ARG A 224 -9.32 -12.43 -5.55
N ALA A 225 -9.72 -12.06 -6.76
CA ALA A 225 -10.03 -13.01 -7.83
C ALA A 225 -8.81 -13.85 -8.23
N MET A 226 -7.63 -13.21 -8.32
CA MET A 226 -6.40 -13.87 -8.73
C MET A 226 -5.77 -14.74 -7.63
N THR A 227 -5.93 -14.37 -6.35
CA THR A 227 -5.22 -15.02 -5.23
C THR A 227 -6.13 -15.80 -4.30
N GLY A 228 -7.45 -15.60 -4.35
CA GLY A 228 -8.40 -16.09 -3.36
C GLY A 228 -8.33 -15.38 -1.99
N LYS A 229 -7.41 -14.40 -1.81
CA LYS A 229 -7.11 -13.76 -0.52
C LYS A 229 -7.72 -12.38 -0.42
N ARG A 230 -8.15 -12.01 0.78
CA ARG A 230 -8.61 -10.65 1.11
C ARG A 230 -7.44 -9.87 1.73
N LEU A 231 -6.79 -9.03 0.94
CA LEU A 231 -5.61 -8.28 1.34
C LEU A 231 -5.91 -6.77 1.25
N GLY A 232 -5.59 -6.02 2.31
CA GLY A 232 -5.74 -4.57 2.32
C GLY A 232 -4.68 -3.86 1.45
N LEU A 233 -4.98 -2.62 1.05
CA LEU A 233 -4.12 -1.78 0.20
C LEU A 233 -2.68 -1.68 0.74
N ASN A 234 -2.52 -1.44 2.05
CA ASN A 234 -1.21 -1.32 2.66
C ASN A 234 -0.36 -2.58 2.44
N LYS A 235 -0.94 -3.77 2.67
CA LYS A 235 -0.23 -5.04 2.51
C LYS A 235 0.18 -5.29 1.06
N ILE A 236 -0.68 -4.94 0.10
CA ILE A 236 -0.41 -5.08 -1.32
C ILE A 236 0.67 -4.08 -1.76
N ALA A 237 0.54 -2.81 -1.35
CA ALA A 237 1.50 -1.78 -1.70
C ALA A 237 2.89 -2.04 -1.10
N GLU A 238 2.96 -2.51 0.14
CA GLU A 238 4.23 -2.96 0.75
C GLU A 238 4.86 -4.12 -0.02
N ALA A 239 4.06 -5.12 -0.40
CA ALA A 239 4.56 -6.29 -1.10
C ALA A 239 5.06 -5.98 -2.51
N LEU A 240 4.34 -5.15 -3.27
CA LEU A 240 4.60 -4.90 -4.68
C LEU A 240 5.51 -3.69 -4.94
N VAL A 241 5.31 -2.60 -4.20
CA VAL A 241 6.00 -1.32 -4.46
C VAL A 241 6.79 -0.77 -3.28
N ASN A 242 6.79 -1.49 -2.16
CA ASN A 242 7.49 -1.12 -0.92
C ASN A 242 7.10 0.27 -0.38
N VAL A 243 5.81 0.59 -0.47
CA VAL A 243 5.20 1.83 0.05
C VAL A 243 4.15 1.46 1.09
N SER A 244 4.04 2.23 2.16
CA SER A 244 3.09 2.01 3.26
C SER A 244 2.25 3.24 3.57
N LYS A 245 1.13 3.01 4.26
CA LYS A 245 0.24 4.07 4.74
C LYS A 245 0.94 5.00 5.74
N THR A 246 0.50 6.25 5.79
CA THR A 246 0.97 7.23 6.76
C THR A 246 0.23 7.16 8.09
N LEU A 247 -1.06 6.78 8.07
CA LEU A 247 -1.86 6.49 9.26
C LEU A 247 -2.15 4.98 9.33
N THR A 248 -2.47 4.49 10.52
CA THR A 248 -2.71 3.05 10.74
C THR A 248 -4.14 2.63 10.43
N SER A 249 -5.10 3.57 10.50
CA SER A 249 -6.52 3.28 10.24
C SER A 249 -7.33 4.49 9.77
N GLY A 250 -8.46 4.25 9.10
CA GLY A 250 -9.43 5.30 8.75
C GLY A 250 -10.05 6.00 9.96
N ALA A 251 -10.10 5.32 11.13
CA ALA A 251 -10.58 5.94 12.37
C ALA A 251 -9.69 7.11 12.83
N GLU A 252 -8.37 7.06 12.58
CA GLU A 252 -7.48 8.20 12.82
C GLU A 252 -7.81 9.38 11.90
N GLY A 253 -8.18 9.11 10.65
CA GLY A 253 -8.64 10.13 9.70
C GLY A 253 -9.90 10.85 10.20
N GLU A 254 -10.89 10.11 10.71
CA GLU A 254 -12.10 10.72 11.27
C GLU A 254 -11.79 11.60 12.50
N VAL A 255 -10.85 11.19 13.35
CA VAL A 255 -10.40 12.02 14.49
C VAL A 255 -9.80 13.35 14.02
N LEU A 256 -8.98 13.33 12.96
CA LEU A 256 -8.42 14.55 12.37
C LEU A 256 -9.52 15.42 11.79
N TYR A 257 -10.50 14.86 11.10
CA TYR A 257 -11.63 15.61 10.56
C TYR A 257 -12.49 16.24 11.64
N LYS A 258 -12.77 15.52 12.76
CA LYS A 258 -13.48 16.07 13.91
C LYS A 258 -12.76 17.26 14.54
N LYS A 259 -11.45 17.19 14.73
CA LYS A 259 -10.65 18.32 15.21
C LYS A 259 -10.79 19.55 14.30
N TYR A 260 -10.76 19.33 12.98
CA TYR A 260 -10.99 20.41 12.04
C TYR A 260 -12.38 21.05 12.24
N ILE A 261 -13.45 20.26 12.34
CA ILE A 261 -14.83 20.78 12.43
C ILE A 261 -15.10 21.43 13.81
N GLU A 262 -14.65 20.82 14.90
CA GLU A 262 -14.97 21.24 16.27
C GLU A 262 -14.02 22.34 16.78
N GLU A 263 -12.75 22.28 16.40
CA GLU A 263 -11.69 23.15 16.92
C GLU A 263 -11.16 24.13 15.86
N ASN A 264 -11.64 24.06 14.61
CA ASN A 264 -11.13 24.79 13.45
C ASN A 264 -9.62 24.57 13.23
N ASP A 265 -9.15 23.33 13.51
CA ASP A 265 -7.76 22.92 13.36
C ASP A 265 -7.43 22.67 11.89
N LEU A 266 -6.84 23.67 11.24
CA LEU A 266 -6.45 23.59 9.82
C LEU A 266 -5.28 22.61 9.60
N ASP A 267 -4.42 22.41 10.58
CA ASP A 267 -3.29 21.45 10.46
C ASP A 267 -3.83 20.02 10.46
N ALA A 268 -4.86 19.72 11.27
CA ALA A 268 -5.55 18.44 11.25
C ALA A 268 -6.22 18.17 9.89
N LEU A 269 -6.85 19.17 9.29
CA LEU A 269 -7.42 19.06 7.94
C LEU A 269 -6.33 18.75 6.89
N GLU A 270 -5.20 19.45 6.92
CA GLU A 270 -4.10 19.23 5.97
C GLU A 270 -3.44 17.85 6.16
N GLU A 271 -3.39 17.36 7.39
CA GLU A 271 -2.92 15.99 7.66
C GLU A 271 -3.90 14.95 7.11
N PHE A 272 -5.20 15.15 7.28
CA PHE A 272 -6.24 14.27 6.75
C PHE A 272 -6.24 14.25 5.21
N LYS A 273 -6.13 15.43 4.57
CA LYS A 273 -5.95 15.54 3.11
C LYS A 273 -4.71 14.77 2.63
N ARG A 274 -3.61 14.88 3.36
CA ARG A 274 -2.36 14.18 3.03
C ARG A 274 -2.52 12.67 3.11
N TYR A 275 -3.30 12.19 4.09
CA TYR A 275 -3.61 10.77 4.24
C TYR A 275 -4.37 10.24 3.02
N CYS A 276 -5.53 10.80 2.68
CA CYS A 276 -6.31 10.41 1.51
C CYS A 276 -5.49 10.49 0.20
N LYS A 277 -4.75 11.59 0.02
CA LYS A 277 -3.85 11.75 -1.14
C LYS A 277 -2.80 10.64 -1.22
N ASN A 278 -2.27 10.18 -0.07
CA ASN A 278 -1.31 9.09 -0.04
C ASN A 278 -1.96 7.75 -0.43
N ASP A 279 -3.20 7.49 -0.02
CA ASP A 279 -3.92 6.26 -0.40
C ASP A 279 -4.18 6.23 -1.92
N VAL A 280 -4.59 7.34 -2.51
CA VAL A 280 -4.68 7.49 -3.99
C VAL A 280 -3.33 7.23 -4.67
N ARG A 281 -2.23 7.80 -4.13
CA ARG A 281 -0.89 7.56 -4.66
C ARG A 281 -0.48 6.10 -4.56
N MET A 282 -0.77 5.42 -3.44
CA MET A 282 -0.48 4.00 -3.26
C MET A 282 -1.27 3.15 -4.25
N THR A 283 -2.56 3.42 -4.40
CA THR A 283 -3.44 2.76 -5.39
C THR A 283 -2.90 2.93 -6.80
N MET A 284 -2.46 4.15 -7.16
CA MET A 284 -1.83 4.43 -8.45
C MET A 284 -0.53 3.64 -8.65
N LEU A 285 0.35 3.59 -7.66
CA LEU A 285 1.61 2.84 -7.76
C LEU A 285 1.37 1.34 -7.90
N VAL A 286 0.43 0.78 -7.16
CA VAL A 286 0.01 -0.62 -7.31
C VAL A 286 -0.52 -0.85 -8.73
N PHE A 287 -1.37 0.03 -9.22
CA PHE A 287 -1.91 -0.06 -10.57
C PHE A 287 -0.82 0.02 -11.66
N LEU A 288 0.12 0.96 -11.54
CA LEU A 288 1.28 1.05 -12.45
C LEU A 288 2.15 -0.22 -12.39
N TYR A 289 2.35 -0.79 -11.20
CA TYR A 289 3.06 -2.05 -11.03
C TYR A 289 2.39 -3.18 -11.81
N LEU A 290 1.07 -3.32 -11.67
CA LEU A 290 0.30 -4.34 -12.37
C LEU A 290 0.38 -4.17 -13.89
N MET A 291 0.32 -2.94 -14.38
CA MET A 291 0.47 -2.65 -15.82
C MET A 291 1.87 -2.95 -16.33
N HIS A 292 2.91 -2.65 -15.54
CA HIS A 292 4.30 -2.82 -15.94
C HIS A 292 4.74 -4.28 -15.92
N PHE A 293 4.59 -4.93 -14.77
CA PHE A 293 5.12 -6.28 -14.55
C PHE A 293 4.16 -7.38 -15.00
N LYS A 294 2.85 -7.12 -15.05
CA LYS A 294 1.80 -8.11 -15.34
C LYS A 294 1.93 -9.35 -14.47
N LYS A 295 2.30 -9.12 -13.22
CA LYS A 295 2.54 -10.13 -12.21
C LYS A 295 2.07 -9.66 -10.85
N LEU A 296 1.50 -10.59 -10.09
CA LEU A 296 1.28 -10.45 -8.66
C LEU A 296 2.33 -11.29 -7.94
N PHE A 297 3.08 -10.69 -7.05
CA PHE A 297 4.00 -11.40 -6.17
C PHE A 297 3.58 -11.14 -4.73
N ILE A 298 2.79 -12.05 -4.17
CA ILE A 298 2.19 -11.90 -2.85
C ILE A 298 2.37 -13.20 -2.05
N GLU A 299 2.94 -13.07 -0.85
CA GLU A 299 3.13 -14.17 0.10
C GLU A 299 3.92 -15.37 -0.46
N GLY A 300 4.83 -15.12 -1.41
CA GLY A 300 5.67 -16.13 -2.02
C GLY A 300 5.11 -16.74 -3.31
N ASP A 301 3.87 -16.43 -3.65
CA ASP A 301 3.24 -16.86 -4.90
C ASP A 301 3.46 -15.82 -6.01
N GLU A 302 3.84 -16.26 -7.20
CA GLU A 302 3.89 -15.44 -8.41
C GLU A 302 2.76 -15.84 -9.35
N ILE A 303 1.88 -14.90 -9.65
CA ILE A 303 0.75 -15.08 -10.56
C ILE A 303 0.93 -14.12 -11.72
N THR A 304 0.97 -14.63 -12.94
CA THR A 304 1.02 -13.84 -14.17
C THR A 304 -0.37 -13.63 -14.74
N PHE A 305 -0.60 -12.47 -15.36
CA PHE A 305 -1.87 -12.10 -15.95
C PHE A 305 -1.67 -11.16 -17.16
N THR A 306 -2.71 -10.96 -17.94
CA THR A 306 -2.74 -9.98 -19.03
C THR A 306 -3.43 -8.68 -18.58
N LEU A 307 -3.27 -7.60 -19.34
CA LEU A 307 -4.05 -6.37 -19.09
C LEU A 307 -5.55 -6.59 -19.29
N GLU A 308 -5.92 -7.51 -20.13
CA GLU A 308 -7.32 -7.90 -20.33
C GLU A 308 -7.87 -8.60 -19.06
N ASP A 309 -7.07 -9.47 -18.43
CA ASP A 309 -7.45 -10.09 -17.17
C ASP A 309 -7.65 -9.04 -16.07
N LEU A 310 -6.78 -8.02 -15.99
CA LEU A 310 -6.92 -6.93 -15.01
C LEU A 310 -8.29 -6.23 -15.12
N VAL A 311 -8.76 -5.97 -16.34
CA VAL A 311 -10.06 -5.33 -16.58
C VAL A 311 -11.21 -6.32 -16.38
N ASN A 312 -11.10 -7.52 -16.93
CA ASN A 312 -12.21 -8.48 -16.96
C ASN A 312 -12.45 -9.15 -15.61
N GLN A 313 -11.40 -9.54 -14.88
CA GLN A 313 -11.52 -10.16 -13.55
C GLN A 313 -12.11 -9.19 -12.53
N SER A 314 -11.72 -7.91 -12.57
CA SER A 314 -12.34 -6.88 -11.74
C SER A 314 -13.84 -6.76 -12.02
N ARG A 315 -14.22 -6.70 -13.28
CA ARG A 315 -15.65 -6.60 -13.70
C ARG A 315 -16.46 -7.85 -13.38
N GLN A 316 -15.89 -9.03 -13.54
CA GLN A 316 -16.57 -10.28 -13.20
C GLN A 316 -16.79 -10.38 -11.70
N ALA A 317 -15.76 -10.10 -10.90
CA ALA A 317 -15.86 -10.06 -9.45
C ALA A 317 -16.87 -9.01 -8.96
N ALA A 318 -16.96 -7.86 -9.64
CA ALA A 318 -17.98 -6.85 -9.38
C ALA A 318 -19.41 -7.38 -9.60
N LYS A 319 -19.65 -8.08 -10.70
CA LYS A 319 -20.96 -8.69 -10.98
C LYS A 319 -21.34 -9.74 -9.93
N GLU A 320 -20.39 -10.54 -9.49
CA GLU A 320 -20.60 -11.54 -8.46
C GLU A 320 -20.86 -10.89 -7.09
N THR A 321 -20.11 -9.83 -6.75
CA THR A 321 -20.28 -9.03 -5.51
C THR A 321 -21.61 -8.28 -5.52
N GLY A 322 -22.01 -7.69 -6.64
CA GLY A 322 -23.31 -7.01 -6.80
C GLY A 322 -24.52 -7.92 -6.60
N ARG A 323 -24.36 -9.24 -6.75
CA ARG A 323 -25.37 -10.23 -6.39
C ARG A 323 -25.40 -10.57 -4.90
N MET A 324 -24.28 -10.32 -4.17
CA MET A 324 -24.09 -10.64 -2.74
C MET A 324 -24.31 -9.45 -1.80
N VAL A 325 -24.50 -8.24 -2.30
CA VAL A 325 -24.75 -7.03 -1.49
C VAL A 325 -26.05 -7.09 -0.66
N GLY A 326 -26.86 -8.14 -0.85
CA GLY A 326 -27.99 -8.46 0.02
C GLY A 326 -27.69 -9.37 1.22
N GLN A 327 -26.47 -9.88 1.37
CA GLN A 327 -26.10 -10.81 2.45
C GLN A 327 -24.67 -10.52 2.95
N ASN A 328 -24.60 -9.85 4.10
CA ASN A 328 -23.47 -9.78 5.04
C ASN A 328 -22.04 -9.74 4.47
N MET A 329 -21.56 -8.54 4.07
CA MET A 329 -20.14 -8.31 3.75
C MET A 329 -19.25 -7.99 4.97
N PHE A 330 -19.76 -8.10 6.19
CA PHE A 330 -19.07 -7.72 7.43
C PHE A 330 -18.87 -8.90 8.43
N GLU A 331 -18.90 -10.15 7.94
CA GLU A 331 -18.41 -11.29 8.73
C GLU A 331 -17.00 -11.70 8.35
#